data_f1be922edf4376120f27332bd62805ed
#
_entry.id   f1be922edf4376120f27332bd62805ed
#
_cell.length_a   1.000
_cell.length_b   1.000
_cell.length_c   1.000
_cell.angle_alpha   90.00
_cell.angle_beta   90.00
_cell.angle_gamma   90.00
#
_symmetry.space_group_name_H-M   'P 1'
#
loop_
_entity.id
_entity.type
_entity.pdbx_description
1 polymer ?
#
loop_
_entity_poly.entity_id
_entity_poly.type
_entity_poly.pdbx_seq_one_letter_code
_entity_poly.pdbx_strand_id
1 'polypeptide(L)'
;MAGAYMNEGSSVEDLFAQDPTVVLNGTPEEANGTTPDPAVRYGQPLPPQWIPLYKKPMRTPTRKLRICVIGAGISAMGLAYKIYHEHNMHPDTVELCIYEAHAEMGGTWLVNTYPGVACDVPAHIYSFPFEPNPDWSAFYATGDEILQYFKRTVAKYGLARDVKCGHRVERAAFDPESGKWDLEVGTKDGSIQDSCDILVSATGFLSKWRWPSIPGLHDFKGHLCHSAAWDKAFDGTGKRIAVIGNGSSAIQIVPQVVDKAAQLINFVRRPTYITPGLGSAIIGGQTQYQYSEEEKKRFRDDPQELKNYRKRIQAGSNKAFDMFVKHSKAQEQGRRQTADMMKEKLGGDEDLASKLTPDYEVGCRRATPGPGYLESFTRENVSLVTDFIDRVEATGIRTVDGKLHEVDAIVCATGFDVSHRPPWPLIGRHGITLAEAWKDEPTSYLSLAASGFPNFFMFSGPNAPVGHGSLMAGLGWSADWMCQWIRKMAEEDIKWVDPKPEIVEELNAYADEIMQTLVWSGGCQSWYKGHRVDGKVTAVWAGSVIGYKEMIDFIRPEDFEIRYRCKNRFRFMGNGRTKMEYDPKADLAFYLHK
;
A
#
# COMPACT_ATOMS: atom_id res chain seq x y z
N MET A 1 58.97 -7.02 4.25
CA MET A 1 59.51 -8.36 4.55
C MET A 1 58.31 -9.30 4.65
N ALA A 2 57.90 -9.86 3.54
CA ALA A 2 56.96 -10.95 3.48
C ALA A 2 57.41 -11.86 2.32
N GLY A 3 58.34 -12.70 2.63
CA GLY A 3 58.84 -13.74 1.74
C GLY A 3 59.38 -14.84 2.60
N ALA A 4 58.74 -15.94 2.55
CA ALA A 4 59.12 -17.30 2.77
C ALA A 4 57.96 -18.09 3.42
N TYR A 5 57.54 -19.03 2.65
CA TYR A 5 57.11 -20.40 2.86
C TYR A 5 56.02 -20.76 1.88
N MET A 6 56.43 -20.85 0.59
CA MET A 6 55.77 -21.75 -0.32
C MET A 6 56.65 -23.02 -0.36
N ASN A 7 56.14 -24.10 0.17
CA ASN A 7 56.72 -25.40 -0.02
C ASN A 7 56.39 -25.83 -1.46
N GLU A 8 57.39 -26.09 -2.30
CA GLU A 8 57.23 -26.57 -3.66
C GLU A 8 56.62 -27.99 -3.57
N GLY A 9 55.31 -28.08 -3.91
CA GLY A 9 54.64 -29.36 -4.07
C GLY A 9 53.19 -29.49 -3.68
N SER A 10 52.58 -28.47 -3.04
CA SER A 10 51.14 -28.47 -2.76
C SER A 10 50.42 -27.55 -3.74
N SER A 11 49.48 -28.07 -4.50
CA SER A 11 48.59 -27.23 -5.36
C SER A 11 47.71 -26.37 -4.48
N VAL A 12 47.31 -25.21 -5.02
CA VAL A 12 46.33 -24.32 -4.34
C VAL A 12 45.05 -25.07 -4.01
N GLU A 13 44.73 -26.13 -4.78
CA GLU A 13 43.57 -27.01 -4.59
C GLU A 13 43.65 -27.82 -3.30
N ASP A 14 44.89 -28.24 -2.86
CA ASP A 14 45.06 -29.00 -1.65
C ASP A 14 44.83 -28.19 -0.35
N LEU A 15 44.94 -26.87 -0.43
CA LEU A 15 44.66 -25.95 0.70
C LEU A 15 43.15 -25.81 1.00
N PHE A 16 42.28 -26.09 0.02
CA PHE A 16 40.83 -25.95 0.15
C PHE A 16 40.08 -27.28 0.30
N ALA A 17 40.75 -28.41 0.13
CA ALA A 17 40.16 -29.75 0.30
C ALA A 17 39.97 -30.19 1.75
N GLN A 18 40.39 -29.38 2.75
CA GLN A 18 40.18 -29.71 4.14
C GLN A 18 38.76 -29.32 4.57
N ASP A 19 38.03 -30.29 5.14
CA ASP A 19 36.73 -30.13 5.77
C ASP A 19 36.76 -28.86 6.69
N PRO A 20 35.89 -27.85 6.44
CA PRO A 20 35.88 -26.63 7.26
C PRO A 20 35.58 -26.87 8.72
N THR A 21 35.11 -28.06 9.10
CA THR A 21 34.94 -28.48 10.48
C THR A 21 36.27 -28.85 11.16
N VAL A 22 37.30 -29.24 10.40
CA VAL A 22 38.59 -29.70 10.92
C VAL A 22 39.53 -28.52 11.27
N VAL A 23 39.46 -27.42 10.51
CA VAL A 23 40.32 -26.23 10.74
C VAL A 23 40.02 -25.51 12.07
N LEU A 24 38.82 -25.71 12.64
CA LEU A 24 38.43 -25.09 13.93
C LEU A 24 38.78 -25.97 15.16
N ASN A 25 39.29 -27.18 14.97
CA ASN A 25 39.70 -28.09 16.04
C ASN A 25 41.23 -28.09 16.32
N GLY A 26 41.92 -27.08 15.84
CA GLY A 26 43.28 -26.82 16.34
C GLY A 26 43.23 -26.51 17.84
N THR A 27 43.33 -27.56 18.66
CA THR A 27 43.69 -27.41 20.05
C THR A 27 45.04 -26.70 20.11
N PRO A 28 45.22 -25.66 20.92
CA PRO A 28 46.57 -25.23 21.29
C PRO A 28 47.29 -26.43 21.84
N GLU A 29 48.47 -26.78 21.29
CA GLU A 29 49.34 -27.78 21.91
C GLU A 29 49.45 -27.51 23.41
N GLU A 30 49.25 -28.58 24.18
CA GLU A 30 49.38 -28.58 25.65
C GLU A 30 50.79 -28.15 26.05
N ALA A 31 50.95 -26.87 26.28
CA ALA A 31 52.09 -26.37 27.05
C ALA A 31 51.64 -26.30 28.52
N ASN A 32 52.07 -27.30 29.28
CA ASN A 32 51.96 -27.40 30.74
C ASN A 32 50.55 -27.37 31.37
N GLY A 33 49.99 -28.51 31.59
CA GLY A 33 49.23 -29.08 32.72
C GLY A 33 48.14 -28.29 33.44
N THR A 34 47.67 -27.14 32.95
CA THR A 34 46.51 -26.42 33.49
C THR A 34 45.52 -26.15 32.34
N THR A 35 44.35 -26.76 32.40
CA THR A 35 43.23 -26.38 31.54
C THR A 35 43.02 -24.88 31.67
N PRO A 36 43.09 -24.10 30.57
CA PRO A 36 42.87 -22.66 30.64
C PRO A 36 41.49 -22.37 31.24
N ASP A 37 41.44 -21.51 32.25
CA ASP A 37 40.15 -21.04 32.78
C ASP A 37 39.35 -20.43 31.65
N PRO A 38 38.19 -20.99 31.29
CA PRO A 38 37.36 -20.47 30.20
C PRO A 38 36.87 -19.03 30.43
N ALA A 39 37.02 -18.53 31.67
CA ALA A 39 36.66 -17.16 32.05
C ALA A 39 37.79 -16.13 31.81
N VAL A 40 39.01 -16.57 31.40
CA VAL A 40 40.18 -15.71 31.21
C VAL A 40 40.75 -15.85 29.80
N ARG A 41 41.10 -14.72 29.17
CA ARG A 41 41.78 -14.69 27.86
C ARG A 41 42.90 -13.63 27.91
N TYR A 42 44.07 -13.98 27.43
CA TYR A 42 45.25 -13.11 27.50
C TYR A 42 45.56 -12.62 28.94
N GLY A 43 45.29 -13.46 29.96
CA GLY A 43 45.50 -13.11 31.37
C GLY A 43 44.46 -12.11 31.94
N GLN A 44 43.42 -11.79 31.22
CA GLN A 44 42.36 -10.85 31.63
C GLN A 44 41.00 -11.54 31.68
N PRO A 45 40.13 -11.18 32.62
CA PRO A 45 38.74 -11.62 32.63
C PRO A 45 38.04 -11.29 31.32
N LEU A 46 37.14 -12.15 30.84
CA LEU A 46 36.36 -11.90 29.67
C LEU A 46 35.42 -10.71 29.89
N PRO A 47 35.30 -9.78 28.93
CA PRO A 47 34.41 -8.62 29.06
C PRO A 47 32.94 -9.05 29.14
N PRO A 48 32.07 -8.25 29.77
CA PRO A 48 30.64 -8.59 29.91
C PRO A 48 29.93 -8.91 28.59
N GLN A 49 30.40 -8.32 27.48
CA GLN A 49 29.85 -8.52 26.12
C GLN A 49 30.40 -9.77 25.43
N TRP A 50 31.34 -10.50 26.08
CA TRP A 50 31.88 -11.71 25.47
C TRP A 50 30.81 -12.77 25.28
N ILE A 51 30.87 -13.44 24.12
CA ILE A 51 30.04 -14.59 23.74
C ILE A 51 30.93 -15.68 23.13
N PRO A 52 30.52 -16.95 23.20
CA PRO A 52 31.19 -18.02 22.46
C PRO A 52 31.15 -17.74 20.95
N LEU A 53 32.20 -18.21 20.25
CA LEU A 53 32.26 -18.09 18.78
C LEU A 53 31.06 -18.76 18.12
N TYR A 54 30.40 -18.02 17.23
CA TYR A 54 29.38 -18.58 16.34
C TYR A 54 30.07 -19.22 15.12
N LYS A 55 30.06 -20.55 15.05
CA LYS A 55 30.86 -21.34 14.08
C LYS A 55 30.36 -21.29 12.63
N LYS A 56 29.26 -20.59 12.33
CA LYS A 56 28.74 -20.42 10.96
C LYS A 56 29.37 -19.22 10.27
N PRO A 57 29.35 -19.17 8.94
CA PRO A 57 29.76 -17.98 8.19
C PRO A 57 29.01 -16.73 8.63
N MET A 58 29.62 -15.55 8.43
CA MET A 58 29.00 -14.28 8.78
C MET A 58 27.62 -14.12 8.11
N ARG A 59 26.71 -13.40 8.77
CA ARG A 59 25.33 -13.16 8.31
C ARG A 59 24.53 -14.44 8.06
N THR A 60 24.87 -15.55 8.72
CA THR A 60 24.04 -16.75 8.72
C THR A 60 22.94 -16.58 9.76
N PRO A 61 21.66 -16.62 9.37
CA PRO A 61 20.55 -16.52 10.29
C PRO A 61 20.63 -17.54 11.42
N THR A 62 20.33 -17.11 12.64
CA THR A 62 20.33 -17.98 13.82
C THR A 62 18.98 -18.65 14.04
N ARG A 63 17.94 -18.15 13.41
CA ARG A 63 16.57 -18.63 13.49
C ARG A 63 15.78 -18.25 12.24
N LYS A 64 14.67 -18.88 12.05
CA LYS A 64 13.66 -18.53 11.06
C LYS A 64 12.80 -17.38 11.58
N LEU A 65 12.61 -16.35 10.78
CA LEU A 65 11.68 -15.26 11.07
C LEU A 65 10.28 -15.63 10.59
N ARG A 66 9.29 -15.52 11.48
CA ARG A 66 7.88 -15.66 11.12
C ARG A 66 7.28 -14.28 10.85
N ILE A 67 6.71 -14.11 9.67
CA ILE A 67 6.08 -12.87 9.20
C ILE A 67 4.58 -13.12 9.04
N CYS A 68 3.75 -12.41 9.80
CA CYS A 68 2.31 -12.41 9.58
C CYS A 68 1.89 -11.15 8.81
N VAL A 69 1.13 -11.35 7.74
CA VAL A 69 0.56 -10.29 6.92
C VAL A 69 -0.95 -10.31 7.06
N ILE A 70 -1.56 -9.15 7.30
CA ILE A 70 -3.01 -9.00 7.44
C ILE A 70 -3.58 -8.43 6.15
N GLY A 71 -4.43 -9.21 5.47
CA GLY A 71 -5.04 -8.92 4.18
C GLY A 71 -4.32 -9.58 3.01
N ALA A 72 -5.06 -10.19 2.08
CA ALA A 72 -4.57 -10.88 0.89
C ALA A 72 -4.95 -10.14 -0.42
N GLY A 73 -4.76 -8.82 -0.43
CA GLY A 73 -4.88 -7.98 -1.61
C GLY A 73 -3.56 -7.86 -2.38
N ILE A 74 -3.51 -6.91 -3.30
CA ILE A 74 -2.36 -6.61 -4.16
C ILE A 74 -1.07 -6.40 -3.34
N SER A 75 -1.13 -5.68 -2.22
CA SER A 75 0.03 -5.38 -1.37
C SER A 75 0.70 -6.63 -0.82
N ALA A 76 -0.08 -7.55 -0.25
CA ALA A 76 0.43 -8.80 0.31
C ALA A 76 1.01 -9.71 -0.77
N MET A 77 0.36 -9.80 -1.94
CA MET A 77 0.87 -10.62 -3.04
C MET A 77 2.14 -10.02 -3.63
N GLY A 78 2.26 -8.69 -3.70
CA GLY A 78 3.50 -8.01 -4.06
C GLY A 78 4.65 -8.34 -3.10
N LEU A 79 4.39 -8.33 -1.79
CA LEU A 79 5.39 -8.70 -0.77
C LEU A 79 5.79 -10.17 -0.87
N ALA A 80 4.82 -11.09 -1.04
CA ALA A 80 5.10 -12.51 -1.22
C ALA A 80 5.98 -12.77 -2.45
N TYR A 81 5.69 -12.09 -3.58
CA TYR A 81 6.53 -12.17 -4.76
C TYR A 81 7.96 -11.69 -4.48
N LYS A 82 8.11 -10.52 -3.84
CA LYS A 82 9.42 -9.97 -3.48
C LYS A 82 10.22 -10.94 -2.60
N ILE A 83 9.61 -11.48 -1.55
CA ILE A 83 10.27 -12.43 -0.64
C ILE A 83 10.74 -13.67 -1.40
N TYR A 84 9.88 -14.28 -2.23
CA TYR A 84 10.16 -15.59 -2.80
C TYR A 84 10.90 -15.58 -4.13
N HIS A 85 10.58 -14.61 -5.01
CA HIS A 85 11.07 -14.63 -6.39
C HIS A 85 12.13 -13.56 -6.68
N GLU A 86 12.10 -12.43 -6.01
CA GLU A 86 13.07 -11.36 -6.28
C GLU A 86 14.22 -11.36 -5.28
N HIS A 87 13.92 -11.40 -3.98
CA HIS A 87 14.95 -11.48 -2.95
C HIS A 87 15.37 -12.90 -2.61
N ASN A 88 14.70 -13.93 -3.14
CA ASN A 88 15.01 -15.35 -2.98
C ASN A 88 15.29 -15.72 -1.50
N MET A 89 14.44 -15.25 -0.59
CA MET A 89 14.61 -15.54 0.83
C MET A 89 14.30 -17.01 1.09
N HIS A 90 15.33 -17.73 1.59
CA HIS A 90 15.22 -19.17 1.79
C HIS A 90 14.15 -19.52 2.83
N PRO A 91 13.37 -20.61 2.65
CA PRO A 91 12.35 -21.05 3.59
C PRO A 91 12.86 -21.32 5.02
N ASP A 92 14.16 -21.59 5.17
CA ASP A 92 14.80 -21.72 6.50
C ASP A 92 15.06 -20.37 7.17
N THR A 93 15.00 -19.28 6.43
CA THR A 93 15.22 -17.92 6.92
C THR A 93 13.91 -17.21 7.25
N VAL A 94 12.88 -17.42 6.42
CA VAL A 94 11.59 -16.72 6.50
C VAL A 94 10.44 -17.71 6.39
N GLU A 95 9.44 -17.53 7.24
CA GLU A 95 8.13 -18.17 7.16
C GLU A 95 7.08 -17.07 6.99
N LEU A 96 6.31 -17.14 5.91
CA LEU A 96 5.23 -16.20 5.64
C LEU A 96 3.88 -16.85 6.00
N CYS A 97 3.00 -16.06 6.64
CA CYS A 97 1.61 -16.41 6.89
C CYS A 97 0.75 -15.19 6.56
N ILE A 98 -0.27 -15.35 5.71
CA ILE A 98 -1.14 -14.26 5.27
C ILE A 98 -2.57 -14.56 5.70
N TYR A 99 -3.14 -13.71 6.55
CA TYR A 99 -4.51 -13.82 7.02
C TYR A 99 -5.44 -12.94 6.19
N GLU A 100 -6.49 -13.53 5.61
CA GLU A 100 -7.54 -12.83 4.87
C GLU A 100 -8.90 -13.07 5.53
N ALA A 101 -9.60 -11.97 5.81
CA ALA A 101 -10.90 -12.03 6.48
C ALA A 101 -12.03 -12.57 5.59
N HIS A 102 -11.92 -12.38 4.28
CA HIS A 102 -12.90 -12.88 3.32
C HIS A 102 -12.61 -14.34 2.92
N ALA A 103 -13.61 -14.98 2.31
CA ALA A 103 -13.46 -16.36 1.82
C ALA A 103 -12.52 -16.48 0.62
N GLU A 104 -12.22 -15.37 -0.07
CA GLU A 104 -11.34 -15.29 -1.24
C GLU A 104 -10.37 -14.13 -1.16
N MET A 105 -9.27 -14.24 -1.89
CA MET A 105 -8.30 -13.17 -2.09
C MET A 105 -8.73 -12.18 -3.17
N GLY A 106 -8.30 -10.91 -3.08
CA GLY A 106 -8.55 -9.93 -4.14
C GLY A 106 -8.63 -8.49 -3.63
N GLY A 107 -8.79 -8.30 -2.31
CA GLY A 107 -8.83 -6.97 -1.68
C GLY A 107 -9.90 -6.06 -2.31
N THR A 108 -9.53 -4.85 -2.67
CA THR A 108 -10.42 -3.81 -3.25
C THR A 108 -11.26 -4.33 -4.41
N TRP A 109 -10.68 -5.14 -5.30
CA TRP A 109 -11.32 -5.60 -6.53
C TRP A 109 -12.26 -6.78 -6.32
N LEU A 110 -12.14 -7.49 -5.20
CA LEU A 110 -13.09 -8.51 -4.75
C LEU A 110 -14.32 -7.89 -4.10
N VAL A 111 -14.12 -6.89 -3.23
CA VAL A 111 -15.20 -6.36 -2.37
C VAL A 111 -16.04 -5.27 -3.03
N ASN A 112 -15.46 -4.47 -3.93
CA ASN A 112 -16.21 -3.43 -4.64
C ASN A 112 -16.80 -4.00 -5.92
N THR A 113 -18.13 -4.15 -5.94
CA THR A 113 -18.88 -4.80 -7.01
C THR A 113 -20.02 -3.93 -7.56
N TYR A 114 -20.00 -2.63 -7.25
CA TYR A 114 -20.98 -1.70 -7.78
C TYR A 114 -20.84 -1.53 -9.30
N PRO A 115 -21.91 -1.20 -10.03
CA PRO A 115 -21.86 -1.06 -11.48
C PRO A 115 -20.89 0.06 -11.89
N GLY A 116 -20.07 -0.22 -12.90
CA GLY A 116 -19.08 0.72 -13.42
C GLY A 116 -17.78 0.81 -12.61
N VAL A 117 -17.57 -0.05 -11.59
CA VAL A 117 -16.32 -0.07 -10.83
C VAL A 117 -15.12 -0.27 -11.74
N ALA A 118 -14.19 0.70 -11.71
CA ALA A 118 -13.00 0.74 -12.55
C ALA A 118 -11.85 1.45 -11.81
N CYS A 119 -10.63 1.22 -12.26
CA CYS A 119 -9.47 1.97 -11.76
C CYS A 119 -9.39 3.34 -12.45
N ASP A 120 -8.98 4.36 -11.70
CA ASP A 120 -8.71 5.72 -12.18
C ASP A 120 -7.22 5.93 -12.56
N VAL A 121 -6.44 4.86 -12.56
CA VAL A 121 -5.04 4.79 -13.00
C VAL A 121 -4.98 3.94 -14.27
N PRO A 122 -4.19 4.34 -15.30
CA PRO A 122 -4.06 3.55 -16.51
C PRO A 122 -3.67 2.09 -16.25
N ALA A 123 -4.38 1.14 -16.85
CA ALA A 123 -4.27 -0.29 -16.58
C ALA A 123 -2.84 -0.82 -16.76
N HIS A 124 -2.12 -0.36 -17.79
CA HIS A 124 -0.75 -0.76 -18.06
C HIS A 124 0.28 -0.34 -17.00
N ILE A 125 -0.04 0.66 -16.16
CA ILE A 125 0.79 1.04 -15.00
C ILE A 125 0.13 0.65 -13.67
N TYR A 126 -1.13 0.21 -13.69
CA TYR A 126 -1.81 -0.42 -12.56
C TYR A 126 -1.66 -1.95 -12.61
N SER A 127 -0.49 -2.40 -12.96
CA SER A 127 -0.06 -3.80 -13.04
C SER A 127 1.18 -4.02 -12.20
N PHE A 128 1.37 -5.22 -11.69
CA PHE A 128 2.61 -5.57 -11.03
C PHE A 128 3.81 -5.26 -11.95
N PRO A 129 4.90 -4.66 -11.43
CA PRO A 129 6.07 -4.36 -12.25
C PRO A 129 6.66 -5.60 -12.92
N PHE A 130 6.61 -6.75 -12.26
CA PHE A 130 7.14 -8.03 -12.70
C PHE A 130 6.20 -8.82 -13.62
N GLU A 131 4.90 -8.45 -13.69
CA GLU A 131 3.90 -9.13 -14.52
C GLU A 131 3.09 -8.11 -15.34
N PRO A 132 3.64 -7.58 -16.42
CA PRO A 132 2.89 -6.73 -17.34
C PRO A 132 1.80 -7.52 -18.03
N ASN A 133 0.62 -6.90 -18.24
CA ASN A 133 -0.47 -7.53 -19.00
C ASN A 133 -0.60 -6.83 -20.37
N PRO A 134 -0.39 -7.53 -21.49
CA PRO A 134 -0.58 -6.98 -22.83
C PRO A 134 -2.05 -6.86 -23.24
N ASP A 135 -2.95 -7.58 -22.56
CA ASP A 135 -4.31 -7.87 -22.99
C ASP A 135 -5.38 -6.98 -22.32
N TRP A 136 -5.00 -5.85 -21.74
CA TRP A 136 -5.97 -4.94 -21.19
C TRP A 136 -6.97 -4.50 -22.24
N SER A 137 -8.28 -4.55 -21.92
CA SER A 137 -9.34 -4.15 -22.82
C SER A 137 -9.38 -2.65 -23.07
N ALA A 138 -9.04 -1.87 -22.02
CA ALA A 138 -9.15 -0.43 -22.03
C ALA A 138 -8.03 0.25 -21.24
N PHE A 139 -7.87 1.56 -21.48
CA PHE A 139 -6.89 2.39 -20.79
C PHE A 139 -7.12 2.43 -19.28
N TYR A 140 -8.39 2.54 -18.85
CA TYR A 140 -8.82 2.36 -17.47
C TYR A 140 -9.62 1.06 -17.38
N ALA A 141 -9.00 0.04 -16.78
CA ALA A 141 -9.60 -1.29 -16.70
C ALA A 141 -10.73 -1.37 -15.66
N THR A 142 -11.71 -2.22 -15.94
CA THR A 142 -12.80 -2.54 -15.01
C THR A 142 -12.31 -3.31 -13.79
N GLY A 143 -13.07 -3.26 -12.69
CA GLY A 143 -12.75 -4.01 -11.48
C GLY A 143 -12.65 -5.51 -11.69
N ASP A 144 -13.56 -6.09 -12.49
CA ASP A 144 -13.55 -7.52 -12.82
C ASP A 144 -12.30 -7.92 -13.61
N GLU A 145 -11.89 -7.13 -14.59
CA GLU A 145 -10.69 -7.39 -15.38
C GLU A 145 -9.42 -7.33 -14.52
N ILE A 146 -9.35 -6.37 -13.60
CA ILE A 146 -8.24 -6.26 -12.65
C ILE A 146 -8.23 -7.45 -11.68
N LEU A 147 -9.40 -7.89 -11.19
CA LEU A 147 -9.50 -9.07 -10.32
C LEU A 147 -9.04 -10.33 -11.05
N GLN A 148 -9.42 -10.51 -12.31
CA GLN A 148 -8.97 -11.66 -13.12
C GLN A 148 -7.46 -11.61 -13.37
N TYR A 149 -6.92 -10.44 -13.69
CA TYR A 149 -5.47 -10.25 -13.82
C TYR A 149 -4.75 -10.62 -12.51
N PHE A 150 -5.24 -10.14 -11.37
CA PHE A 150 -4.71 -10.45 -10.04
C PHE A 150 -4.72 -11.97 -9.78
N LYS A 151 -5.86 -12.64 -9.99
CA LYS A 151 -6.00 -14.09 -9.76
C LYS A 151 -5.03 -14.90 -10.65
N ARG A 152 -4.90 -14.53 -11.94
CA ARG A 152 -3.94 -15.17 -12.85
C ARG A 152 -2.49 -14.99 -12.38
N THR A 153 -2.13 -13.79 -11.98
CA THR A 153 -0.77 -13.49 -11.48
C THR A 153 -0.46 -14.29 -10.21
N VAL A 154 -1.38 -14.32 -9.25
CA VAL A 154 -1.24 -15.11 -8.01
C VAL A 154 -1.04 -16.59 -8.31
N ALA A 155 -1.83 -17.16 -9.23
CA ALA A 155 -1.71 -18.56 -9.64
C ALA A 155 -0.38 -18.83 -10.34
N LYS A 156 0.02 -17.97 -11.28
CA LYS A 156 1.26 -18.10 -12.06
C LYS A 156 2.51 -18.22 -11.18
N TYR A 157 2.57 -17.41 -10.12
CA TYR A 157 3.73 -17.34 -9.23
C TYR A 157 3.54 -18.12 -7.91
N GLY A 158 2.44 -18.86 -7.74
CA GLY A 158 2.17 -19.66 -6.54
C GLY A 158 2.10 -18.83 -5.25
N LEU A 159 1.61 -17.57 -5.32
CA LEU A 159 1.62 -16.64 -4.20
C LEU A 159 0.55 -16.94 -3.14
N ALA A 160 -0.40 -17.83 -3.44
CA ALA A 160 -1.48 -18.20 -2.52
C ALA A 160 -1.08 -19.24 -1.47
N ARG A 161 0.11 -19.83 -1.56
CA ARG A 161 0.51 -20.99 -0.74
C ARG A 161 0.46 -20.76 0.77
N ASP A 162 0.68 -19.52 1.22
CA ASP A 162 0.70 -19.14 2.63
C ASP A 162 -0.53 -18.35 3.07
N VAL A 163 -1.57 -18.28 2.21
CA VAL A 163 -2.79 -17.52 2.49
C VAL A 163 -3.81 -18.39 3.20
N LYS A 164 -4.36 -17.84 4.27
CA LYS A 164 -5.48 -18.41 5.03
C LYS A 164 -6.69 -17.50 4.89
N CYS A 165 -7.60 -17.85 3.98
CA CYS A 165 -8.88 -17.16 3.82
C CYS A 165 -9.87 -17.52 4.93
N GLY A 166 -10.84 -16.64 5.21
CA GLY A 166 -11.80 -16.81 6.31
C GLY A 166 -11.16 -16.68 7.70
N HIS A 167 -10.00 -16.06 7.78
CA HIS A 167 -9.24 -15.84 9.01
C HIS A 167 -9.12 -14.33 9.28
N ARG A 168 -9.83 -13.84 10.27
CA ARG A 168 -9.86 -12.41 10.63
C ARG A 168 -9.01 -12.17 11.87
N VAL A 169 -7.97 -11.34 11.74
CA VAL A 169 -7.23 -10.86 12.92
C VAL A 169 -8.15 -9.97 13.75
N GLU A 170 -8.34 -10.30 15.02
CA GLU A 170 -9.22 -9.62 15.96
C GLU A 170 -8.45 -8.84 17.02
N ARG A 171 -7.19 -9.21 17.26
CA ARG A 171 -6.30 -8.54 18.19
C ARG A 171 -4.84 -8.82 17.81
N ALA A 172 -3.96 -7.84 18.01
CA ALA A 172 -2.51 -8.03 18.00
C ALA A 172 -1.87 -7.24 19.14
N ALA A 173 -0.93 -7.86 19.86
CA ALA A 173 -0.21 -7.21 20.95
C ALA A 173 1.29 -7.53 20.87
N PHE A 174 2.14 -6.51 21.02
CA PHE A 174 3.58 -6.68 21.04
C PHE A 174 4.08 -7.04 22.43
N ASP A 175 4.83 -8.13 22.52
CA ASP A 175 5.58 -8.50 23.73
C ASP A 175 7.04 -8.05 23.63
N PRO A 176 7.49 -7.06 24.42
CA PRO A 176 8.86 -6.56 24.36
C PRO A 176 9.90 -7.59 24.87
N GLU A 177 9.48 -8.56 25.69
CA GLU A 177 10.39 -9.59 26.23
C GLU A 177 10.79 -10.58 25.15
N SER A 178 9.84 -11.14 24.41
CA SER A 178 10.12 -12.04 23.29
C SER A 178 10.49 -11.29 22.02
N GLY A 179 10.03 -10.04 21.85
CA GLY A 179 10.12 -9.23 20.62
C GLY A 179 9.17 -9.73 19.53
N LYS A 180 8.02 -10.29 19.92
CA LYS A 180 7.02 -10.87 19.02
C LYS A 180 5.68 -10.17 19.14
N TRP A 181 4.88 -10.33 18.14
CA TRP A 181 3.46 -10.01 18.12
C TRP A 181 2.66 -11.26 18.44
N ASP A 182 1.80 -11.19 19.44
CA ASP A 182 0.78 -12.20 19.75
C ASP A 182 -0.52 -11.81 19.06
N LEU A 183 -1.11 -12.76 18.32
CA LEU A 183 -2.28 -12.55 17.48
C LEU A 183 -3.44 -13.40 17.96
N GLU A 184 -4.63 -12.81 18.00
CA GLU A 184 -5.89 -13.51 18.09
C GLU A 184 -6.59 -13.45 16.73
N VAL A 185 -6.93 -14.61 16.18
CA VAL A 185 -7.45 -14.75 14.83
C VAL A 185 -8.76 -15.50 14.85
N GLY A 186 -9.85 -14.82 14.53
CA GLY A 186 -11.18 -15.40 14.40
C GLY A 186 -11.30 -16.23 13.12
N THR A 187 -11.90 -17.41 13.26
CA THR A 187 -12.21 -18.34 12.17
C THR A 187 -13.67 -18.80 12.27
N LYS A 188 -14.16 -19.52 11.26
CA LYS A 188 -15.50 -20.11 11.32
C LYS A 188 -15.69 -21.11 12.47
N ASP A 189 -14.59 -21.70 12.96
CA ASP A 189 -14.60 -22.75 13.99
C ASP A 189 -14.24 -22.19 15.39
N GLY A 190 -14.09 -20.88 15.53
CA GLY A 190 -13.70 -20.18 16.76
C GLY A 190 -12.45 -19.33 16.59
N SER A 191 -11.82 -18.93 17.70
CA SER A 191 -10.59 -18.13 17.69
C SER A 191 -9.36 -19.01 17.88
N ILE A 192 -8.28 -18.68 17.17
CA ILE A 192 -6.95 -19.31 17.31
C ILE A 192 -5.93 -18.27 17.76
N GLN A 193 -4.91 -18.72 18.49
CA GLN A 193 -3.75 -17.90 18.86
C GLN A 193 -2.59 -18.17 17.92
N ASP A 194 -1.89 -17.13 17.50
CA ASP A 194 -0.66 -17.22 16.70
C ASP A 194 0.34 -16.18 17.19
N SER A 195 1.60 -16.28 16.75
CA SER A 195 2.61 -15.28 17.04
C SER A 195 3.57 -15.09 15.88
N CYS A 196 4.11 -13.87 15.71
CA CYS A 196 5.09 -13.60 14.66
C CYS A 196 6.19 -12.64 15.13
N ASP A 197 7.30 -12.64 14.40
CA ASP A 197 8.42 -11.73 14.64
C ASP A 197 8.18 -10.36 13.99
N ILE A 198 7.49 -10.36 12.85
CA ILE A 198 7.15 -9.17 12.08
C ILE A 198 5.68 -9.23 11.71
N LEU A 199 4.96 -8.14 11.97
CA LEU A 199 3.56 -7.96 11.61
C LEU A 199 3.46 -6.94 10.48
N VAL A 200 2.77 -7.29 9.39
CA VAL A 200 2.58 -6.40 8.24
C VAL A 200 1.10 -6.14 8.02
N SER A 201 0.70 -4.89 8.03
CA SER A 201 -0.65 -4.48 7.62
C SER A 201 -0.71 -4.29 6.10
N ALA A 202 -1.47 -5.14 5.44
CA ALA A 202 -1.82 -5.04 4.02
C ALA A 202 -3.35 -4.91 3.82
N THR A 203 -4.05 -4.37 4.83
CA THR A 203 -5.52 -4.28 4.91
C THR A 203 -6.11 -3.24 3.96
N GLY A 204 -5.28 -2.37 3.39
CA GLY A 204 -5.73 -1.21 2.61
C GLY A 204 -6.37 -0.13 3.50
N PHE A 205 -6.23 1.13 3.09
CA PHE A 205 -6.73 2.28 3.85
C PHE A 205 -8.16 2.69 3.49
N LEU A 206 -8.73 2.17 2.37
CA LEU A 206 -10.13 2.34 1.96
C LEU A 206 -10.87 1.00 2.02
N SER A 207 -10.84 0.33 3.18
CA SER A 207 -11.45 -0.98 3.38
C SER A 207 -12.60 -0.97 4.39
N LYS A 208 -12.65 0.03 5.27
CA LYS A 208 -13.66 0.19 6.31
C LYS A 208 -14.64 1.29 5.92
N TRP A 209 -15.89 0.94 5.74
CA TRP A 209 -16.97 1.88 5.45
C TRP A 209 -17.97 1.94 6.60
N ARG A 210 -18.80 2.98 6.61
CA ARG A 210 -19.92 3.14 7.54
C ARG A 210 -21.05 3.89 6.86
N TRP A 211 -22.24 3.67 7.37
CA TRP A 211 -23.39 4.46 6.94
C TRP A 211 -23.18 5.95 7.27
N PRO A 212 -23.67 6.86 6.40
CA PRO A 212 -23.65 8.29 6.73
C PRO A 212 -24.57 8.58 7.90
N SER A 213 -24.20 9.56 8.73
CA SER A 213 -25.00 10.00 9.85
C SER A 213 -26.15 10.91 9.37
N ILE A 214 -27.14 10.33 8.69
CA ILE A 214 -28.35 11.01 8.23
C ILE A 214 -29.52 10.51 9.10
N PRO A 215 -30.26 11.42 9.79
CA PRO A 215 -31.42 11.03 10.57
C PRO A 215 -32.43 10.21 9.75
N GLY A 216 -32.99 9.15 10.32
CA GLY A 216 -34.00 8.32 9.69
C GLY A 216 -33.53 7.43 8.54
N LEU A 217 -32.20 7.34 8.25
CA LEU A 217 -31.69 6.58 7.10
C LEU A 217 -32.19 5.12 7.08
N HIS A 218 -32.26 4.48 8.24
CA HIS A 218 -32.70 3.09 8.39
C HIS A 218 -34.22 2.93 8.52
N ASP A 219 -34.98 4.03 8.56
CA ASP A 219 -36.46 4.01 8.55
C ASP A 219 -37.00 3.94 7.12
N PHE A 220 -36.15 4.14 6.11
CA PHE A 220 -36.48 4.02 4.70
C PHE A 220 -37.02 2.63 4.36
N LYS A 221 -38.15 2.57 3.64
CA LYS A 221 -38.84 1.31 3.30
C LYS A 221 -38.49 0.78 1.93
N GLY A 222 -37.79 1.57 1.10
CA GLY A 222 -37.26 1.14 -0.18
C GLY A 222 -35.92 0.41 -0.05
N HIS A 223 -35.24 0.22 -1.18
CA HIS A 223 -33.94 -0.43 -1.20
C HIS A 223 -32.84 0.53 -0.75
N LEU A 224 -32.08 0.14 0.28
CA LEU A 224 -30.97 0.92 0.83
C LEU A 224 -29.67 0.13 0.69
N CYS A 225 -28.68 0.68 -0.03
CA CYS A 225 -27.34 0.06 -0.12
C CYS A 225 -26.22 1.11 -0.01
N HIS A 226 -25.03 0.63 0.41
CA HIS A 226 -23.81 1.41 0.35
C HIS A 226 -22.95 0.93 -0.84
N SER A 227 -22.25 1.85 -1.53
CA SER A 227 -21.42 1.49 -2.70
C SER A 227 -20.36 0.43 -2.39
N ALA A 228 -19.79 0.43 -1.17
CA ALA A 228 -18.81 -0.56 -0.72
C ALA A 228 -19.43 -1.91 -0.27
N ALA A 229 -20.76 -2.01 -0.22
CA ALA A 229 -21.52 -3.24 0.09
C ALA A 229 -22.69 -3.34 -0.88
N TRP A 230 -22.37 -3.34 -2.16
CA TRP A 230 -23.35 -3.36 -3.24
C TRP A 230 -24.16 -4.66 -3.23
N ASP A 231 -25.48 -4.53 -3.24
CA ASP A 231 -26.37 -5.67 -3.40
C ASP A 231 -26.45 -6.07 -4.90
N LYS A 232 -25.82 -7.18 -5.25
CA LYS A 232 -25.79 -7.70 -6.63
C LYS A 232 -27.18 -8.12 -7.15
N ALA A 233 -28.14 -8.35 -6.25
CA ALA A 233 -29.51 -8.70 -6.63
C ALA A 233 -30.38 -7.45 -6.92
N PHE A 234 -29.89 -6.25 -6.62
CA PHE A 234 -30.64 -5.04 -6.85
C PHE A 234 -30.78 -4.74 -8.35
N ASP A 235 -32.03 -4.73 -8.81
CA ASP A 235 -32.41 -4.26 -10.14
C ASP A 235 -33.06 -2.87 -10.04
N GLY A 236 -32.39 -1.87 -10.61
CA GLY A 236 -32.82 -0.47 -10.65
C GLY A 236 -33.77 -0.15 -11.79
N THR A 237 -34.16 -1.13 -12.64
CA THR A 237 -35.00 -0.90 -13.82
C THR A 237 -36.38 -0.34 -13.44
N GLY A 238 -36.73 0.81 -14.03
CA GLY A 238 -38.00 1.49 -13.78
C GLY A 238 -38.14 2.13 -12.40
N LYS A 239 -37.08 2.18 -11.59
CA LYS A 239 -37.11 2.74 -10.23
C LYS A 239 -36.64 4.20 -10.20
N ARG A 240 -37.13 4.95 -9.20
CA ARG A 240 -36.61 6.26 -8.83
C ARG A 240 -35.44 6.00 -7.87
N ILE A 241 -34.22 6.40 -8.27
CA ILE A 241 -32.99 6.09 -7.54
C ILE A 241 -32.34 7.37 -7.05
N ALA A 242 -32.07 7.46 -5.74
CA ALA A 242 -31.21 8.50 -5.17
C ALA A 242 -29.78 8.00 -5.05
N VAL A 243 -28.81 8.79 -5.50
CA VAL A 243 -27.38 8.57 -5.24
C VAL A 243 -26.87 9.70 -4.35
N ILE A 244 -26.42 9.36 -3.13
CA ILE A 244 -25.88 10.34 -2.18
C ILE A 244 -24.37 10.39 -2.30
N GLY A 245 -23.83 11.51 -2.78
CA GLY A 245 -22.39 11.75 -2.97
C GLY A 245 -21.99 11.94 -4.43
N ASN A 246 -20.77 12.45 -4.61
CA ASN A 246 -20.13 12.69 -5.90
C ASN A 246 -18.62 12.39 -5.85
N GLY A 247 -18.20 11.43 -5.02
CA GLY A 247 -16.86 10.86 -5.07
C GLY A 247 -16.73 9.81 -6.18
N SER A 248 -15.54 9.20 -6.30
CA SER A 248 -15.23 8.26 -7.39
C SER A 248 -16.27 7.15 -7.59
N SER A 249 -16.86 6.62 -6.50
CA SER A 249 -17.91 5.59 -6.63
C SER A 249 -19.20 6.14 -7.24
N ALA A 250 -19.69 7.31 -6.80
CA ALA A 250 -20.89 7.91 -7.37
C ALA A 250 -20.69 8.28 -8.84
N ILE A 251 -19.54 8.85 -9.19
CA ILE A 251 -19.16 9.21 -10.56
C ILE A 251 -19.20 7.99 -11.49
N GLN A 252 -18.88 6.81 -10.98
CA GLN A 252 -18.92 5.56 -11.74
C GLN A 252 -20.31 4.92 -11.75
N ILE A 253 -21.08 5.01 -10.67
CA ILE A 253 -22.41 4.40 -10.54
C ILE A 253 -23.45 5.14 -11.40
N VAL A 254 -23.49 6.48 -11.34
CA VAL A 254 -24.52 7.31 -12.01
C VAL A 254 -24.68 6.96 -13.48
N PRO A 255 -23.63 6.94 -14.33
CA PRO A 255 -23.80 6.63 -15.75
C PRO A 255 -24.23 5.17 -16.03
N GLN A 256 -24.05 4.27 -15.07
CA GLN A 256 -24.42 2.85 -15.25
C GLN A 256 -25.88 2.55 -14.90
N VAL A 257 -26.49 3.38 -14.06
CA VAL A 257 -27.87 3.16 -13.61
C VAL A 257 -28.87 4.06 -14.32
N VAL A 258 -28.42 5.17 -14.90
CA VAL A 258 -29.28 6.18 -15.52
C VAL A 258 -30.14 5.64 -16.65
N ASP A 259 -29.62 4.74 -17.50
CA ASP A 259 -30.33 4.18 -18.65
C ASP A 259 -31.53 3.29 -18.26
N LYS A 260 -31.47 2.70 -17.07
CA LYS A 260 -32.48 1.77 -16.56
C LYS A 260 -33.46 2.44 -15.61
N ALA A 261 -33.04 3.51 -14.92
CA ALA A 261 -33.84 4.20 -13.93
C ALA A 261 -34.99 4.99 -14.57
N ALA A 262 -36.15 4.95 -13.95
CA ALA A 262 -37.24 5.87 -14.31
C ALA A 262 -36.88 7.32 -13.98
N GLN A 263 -36.17 7.51 -12.83
CA GLN A 263 -35.62 8.79 -12.41
C GLN A 263 -34.35 8.55 -11.60
N LEU A 264 -33.35 9.39 -11.81
CA LEU A 264 -32.15 9.41 -11.00
C LEU A 264 -32.02 10.79 -10.35
N ILE A 265 -31.81 10.82 -9.02
CA ILE A 265 -31.55 12.05 -8.25
C ILE A 265 -30.17 11.92 -7.62
N ASN A 266 -29.22 12.77 -8.05
CA ASN A 266 -27.90 12.80 -7.43
C ASN A 266 -27.80 13.94 -6.42
N PHE A 267 -27.59 13.60 -5.15
CA PHE A 267 -27.40 14.55 -4.05
C PHE A 267 -25.92 14.92 -3.96
N VAL A 268 -25.58 16.15 -4.36
CA VAL A 268 -24.21 16.68 -4.43
C VAL A 268 -24.05 17.86 -3.50
N ARG A 269 -23.54 17.63 -2.30
CA ARG A 269 -23.34 18.68 -1.30
C ARG A 269 -22.28 19.70 -1.70
N ARG A 270 -21.20 19.27 -2.34
CA ARG A 270 -20.08 20.11 -2.81
C ARG A 270 -19.56 19.55 -4.14
N PRO A 271 -19.26 20.41 -5.13
CA PRO A 271 -18.80 19.95 -6.43
C PRO A 271 -17.43 19.25 -6.35
N THR A 272 -17.09 18.51 -7.40
CA THR A 272 -15.78 17.89 -7.60
C THR A 272 -15.35 18.00 -9.05
N TYR A 273 -14.07 18.19 -9.31
CA TYR A 273 -13.55 18.16 -10.67
C TYR A 273 -13.64 16.77 -11.27
N ILE A 274 -14.25 16.70 -12.44
CA ILE A 274 -14.14 15.55 -13.33
C ILE A 274 -13.01 15.87 -14.30
N THR A 275 -12.04 14.98 -14.41
CA THR A 275 -10.84 15.23 -15.21
C THR A 275 -10.68 14.15 -16.30
N PRO A 276 -9.87 14.39 -17.34
CA PRO A 276 -9.50 13.32 -18.26
C PRO A 276 -8.76 12.14 -17.61
N GLY A 277 -8.27 12.34 -16.37
CA GLY A 277 -7.52 11.34 -15.62
C GLY A 277 -6.01 11.39 -15.86
N LEU A 278 -5.27 10.77 -14.93
CA LEU A 278 -3.81 10.69 -15.00
C LEU A 278 -3.37 9.90 -16.25
N GLY A 279 -2.41 10.43 -16.99
CA GLY A 279 -1.86 9.77 -18.18
C GLY A 279 -2.69 9.91 -19.46
N SER A 280 -3.86 10.54 -19.40
CA SER A 280 -4.77 10.70 -20.57
C SER A 280 -4.16 11.41 -21.78
N ALA A 281 -3.11 12.22 -21.59
CA ALA A 281 -2.37 12.82 -22.70
C ALA A 281 -1.85 11.78 -23.72
N ILE A 282 -1.59 10.54 -23.29
CA ILE A 282 -1.17 9.42 -24.15
C ILE A 282 -2.29 8.99 -25.10
N ILE A 283 -3.54 9.15 -24.68
CA ILE A 283 -4.76 8.82 -25.45
C ILE A 283 -5.47 10.07 -25.99
N GLY A 284 -4.71 11.14 -26.21
CA GLY A 284 -5.24 12.39 -26.78
C GLY A 284 -6.17 13.16 -25.84
N GLY A 285 -6.05 13.00 -24.53
CA GLY A 285 -6.89 13.70 -23.53
C GLY A 285 -8.29 13.10 -23.36
N GLN A 286 -8.57 11.95 -23.96
CA GLN A 286 -9.86 11.26 -23.80
C GLN A 286 -10.05 10.75 -22.38
N THR A 287 -11.32 10.59 -21.97
CA THR A 287 -11.67 10.06 -20.64
C THR A 287 -11.62 8.53 -20.57
N GLN A 288 -11.58 7.84 -21.73
CA GLN A 288 -11.42 6.39 -21.87
C GLN A 288 -10.94 6.07 -23.30
N TYR A 289 -10.21 4.96 -23.46
CA TYR A 289 -9.75 4.43 -24.73
C TYR A 289 -9.81 2.90 -24.72
N GLN A 290 -10.32 2.30 -25.81
CA GLN A 290 -10.38 0.84 -25.98
C GLN A 290 -9.23 0.37 -26.84
N TYR A 291 -8.47 -0.61 -26.38
CA TYR A 291 -7.37 -1.19 -27.16
C TYR A 291 -7.90 -2.13 -28.22
N SER A 292 -7.41 -1.97 -29.45
CA SER A 292 -7.74 -2.88 -30.55
C SER A 292 -7.01 -4.23 -30.39
N GLU A 293 -7.48 -5.27 -31.10
CA GLU A 293 -6.81 -6.58 -31.08
C GLU A 293 -5.42 -6.52 -31.73
N GLU A 294 -5.20 -5.62 -32.69
CA GLU A 294 -3.90 -5.37 -33.30
C GLU A 294 -2.92 -4.76 -32.29
N GLU A 295 -3.36 -3.82 -31.45
CA GLU A 295 -2.53 -3.23 -30.40
C GLU A 295 -2.15 -4.28 -29.36
N LYS A 296 -3.12 -5.05 -28.86
CA LYS A 296 -2.88 -6.16 -27.93
C LYS A 296 -1.92 -7.19 -28.51
N LYS A 297 -2.11 -7.54 -29.80
CA LYS A 297 -1.22 -8.46 -30.51
C LYS A 297 0.22 -7.91 -30.55
N ARG A 298 0.41 -6.63 -30.88
CA ARG A 298 1.75 -6.00 -30.87
C ARG A 298 2.39 -6.08 -29.48
N PHE A 299 1.62 -5.79 -28.43
CA PHE A 299 2.12 -5.88 -27.05
C PHE A 299 2.48 -7.31 -26.62
N ARG A 300 1.79 -8.34 -27.15
CA ARG A 300 2.14 -9.75 -26.92
C ARG A 300 3.39 -10.16 -27.69
N ASP A 301 3.49 -9.74 -28.95
CA ASP A 301 4.57 -10.14 -29.85
C ASP A 301 5.88 -9.38 -29.55
N ASP A 302 5.80 -8.13 -29.05
CA ASP A 302 6.96 -7.31 -28.68
C ASP A 302 6.86 -6.81 -27.21
N PRO A 303 7.41 -7.57 -26.26
CA PRO A 303 7.48 -7.15 -24.85
C PRO A 303 8.26 -5.84 -24.63
N GLN A 304 9.18 -5.47 -25.54
CA GLN A 304 9.91 -4.21 -25.44
C GLN A 304 9.02 -3.03 -25.82
N GLU A 305 8.14 -3.17 -26.81
CA GLU A 305 7.12 -2.16 -27.14
C GLU A 305 6.20 -1.93 -25.95
N LEU A 306 5.67 -3.00 -25.34
CA LEU A 306 4.86 -2.91 -24.13
C LEU A 306 5.60 -2.19 -23.00
N LYS A 307 6.87 -2.54 -22.75
CA LYS A 307 7.70 -1.87 -21.74
C LYS A 307 7.86 -0.39 -22.03
N ASN A 308 8.10 -0.02 -23.28
CA ASN A 308 8.25 1.37 -23.71
C ASN A 308 6.93 2.14 -23.57
N TYR A 309 5.80 1.51 -23.90
CA TYR A 309 4.47 2.08 -23.72
C TYR A 309 4.17 2.37 -22.24
N ARG A 310 4.39 1.40 -21.36
CA ARG A 310 4.27 1.57 -19.89
C ARG A 310 5.16 2.71 -19.38
N LYS A 311 6.41 2.80 -19.83
CA LYS A 311 7.32 3.89 -19.46
C LYS A 311 6.82 5.26 -19.91
N ARG A 312 6.23 5.37 -21.10
CA ARG A 312 5.65 6.64 -21.58
C ARG A 312 4.48 7.09 -20.69
N ILE A 313 3.57 6.19 -20.34
CA ILE A 313 2.45 6.50 -19.44
C ILE A 313 2.97 6.95 -18.07
N GLN A 314 3.88 6.19 -17.48
CA GLN A 314 4.43 6.49 -16.15
C GLN A 314 5.21 7.83 -16.16
N ALA A 315 6.03 8.07 -17.18
CA ALA A 315 6.78 9.32 -17.30
C ALA A 315 5.84 10.52 -17.49
N GLY A 316 4.78 10.37 -18.30
CA GLY A 316 3.75 11.40 -18.46
C GLY A 316 3.05 11.73 -17.15
N SER A 317 2.65 10.70 -16.41
CA SER A 317 2.02 10.87 -15.09
C SER A 317 2.97 11.56 -14.09
N ASN A 318 4.26 11.16 -14.08
CA ASN A 318 5.25 11.75 -13.16
C ASN A 318 5.56 13.22 -13.49
N LYS A 319 5.64 13.59 -14.77
CA LYS A 319 5.83 14.97 -15.22
C LYS A 319 4.68 15.91 -14.86
N ALA A 320 3.47 15.34 -14.62
CA ALA A 320 2.30 16.13 -14.25
C ALA A 320 2.32 16.61 -12.79
N PHE A 321 3.39 16.39 -12.02
CA PHE A 321 3.46 16.79 -10.61
C PHE A 321 3.24 18.30 -10.39
N ASP A 322 3.69 19.14 -11.31
CA ASP A 322 3.50 20.60 -11.23
C ASP A 322 2.02 21.03 -11.16
N MET A 323 1.08 20.18 -11.63
CA MET A 323 -0.34 20.41 -11.46
C MET A 323 -0.79 20.37 -9.99
N PHE A 324 -0.01 19.75 -9.12
CA PHE A 324 -0.30 19.66 -7.69
C PHE A 324 0.42 20.74 -6.86
N VAL A 325 1.22 21.62 -7.51
CA VAL A 325 1.88 22.74 -6.87
C VAL A 325 0.97 23.97 -6.94
N LYS A 326 0.64 24.58 -5.78
CA LYS A 326 -0.19 25.78 -5.71
C LYS A 326 0.42 26.90 -6.56
N HIS A 327 -0.43 27.65 -7.22
CA HIS A 327 -0.06 28.84 -8.02
C HIS A 327 0.91 28.55 -9.17
N SER A 328 1.14 27.28 -9.53
CA SER A 328 1.93 26.94 -10.71
C SER A 328 1.15 27.25 -12.00
N LYS A 329 1.88 27.56 -13.08
CA LYS A 329 1.25 27.73 -14.41
C LYS A 329 0.48 26.50 -14.85
N ALA A 330 0.98 25.28 -14.52
CA ALA A 330 0.32 24.03 -14.83
C ALA A 330 -1.02 23.90 -14.10
N GLN A 331 -1.06 24.29 -12.81
CA GLN A 331 -2.30 24.29 -12.01
C GLN A 331 -3.35 25.27 -12.58
N GLU A 332 -2.94 26.51 -12.90
CA GLU A 332 -3.85 27.51 -13.45
C GLU A 332 -4.42 27.09 -14.82
N GLN A 333 -3.57 26.57 -15.69
CA GLN A 333 -3.98 26.07 -16.99
C GLN A 333 -4.90 24.85 -16.86
N GLY A 334 -4.51 23.89 -16.02
CA GLY A 334 -5.29 22.68 -15.77
C GLY A 334 -6.67 22.98 -15.21
N ARG A 335 -6.78 23.97 -14.29
CA ARG A 335 -8.05 24.42 -13.73
C ARG A 335 -8.98 24.98 -14.82
N ARG A 336 -8.48 25.88 -15.68
CA ARG A 336 -9.27 26.46 -16.79
C ARG A 336 -9.73 25.38 -17.76
N GLN A 337 -8.79 24.56 -18.27
CA GLN A 337 -9.11 23.49 -19.23
C GLN A 337 -10.12 22.48 -18.66
N THR A 338 -10.00 22.13 -17.36
CA THR A 338 -10.94 21.20 -16.75
C THR A 338 -12.33 21.84 -16.59
N ALA A 339 -12.40 23.11 -16.20
CA ALA A 339 -13.69 23.81 -16.11
C ALA A 339 -14.39 23.94 -17.47
N ASP A 340 -13.65 24.28 -18.52
CA ASP A 340 -14.17 24.38 -19.89
C ASP A 340 -14.68 23.03 -20.38
N MET A 341 -13.92 21.96 -20.17
CA MET A 341 -14.34 20.59 -20.51
C MET A 341 -15.60 20.16 -19.73
N MET A 342 -15.67 20.49 -18.43
CA MET A 342 -16.86 20.15 -17.63
C MET A 342 -18.10 20.87 -18.15
N LYS A 343 -17.99 22.16 -18.49
CA LYS A 343 -19.08 22.93 -19.09
C LYS A 343 -19.53 22.36 -20.43
N GLU A 344 -18.60 22.00 -21.31
CA GLU A 344 -18.91 21.36 -22.60
C GLU A 344 -19.70 20.07 -22.40
N LYS A 345 -19.24 19.19 -21.48
CA LYS A 345 -19.89 17.90 -21.19
C LYS A 345 -21.25 18.02 -20.51
N LEU A 346 -21.55 19.16 -19.90
CA LEU A 346 -22.86 19.53 -19.37
C LEU A 346 -23.77 20.16 -20.44
N GLY A 347 -23.42 20.05 -21.74
CA GLY A 347 -24.22 20.61 -22.85
C GLY A 347 -24.18 22.13 -22.94
N GLY A 348 -23.23 22.79 -22.29
CA GLY A 348 -23.13 24.25 -22.19
C GLY A 348 -24.10 24.90 -21.20
N ASP A 349 -24.81 24.11 -20.39
CA ASP A 349 -25.73 24.61 -19.37
C ASP A 349 -24.97 25.35 -18.26
N GLU A 350 -25.20 26.66 -18.16
CA GLU A 350 -24.52 27.55 -17.21
C GLU A 350 -24.93 27.28 -15.75
N ASP A 351 -26.18 26.90 -15.51
CA ASP A 351 -26.68 26.60 -14.18
C ASP A 351 -26.06 25.32 -13.64
N LEU A 352 -26.05 24.24 -14.42
CA LEU A 352 -25.37 23.00 -14.09
C LEU A 352 -23.87 23.20 -13.94
N ALA A 353 -23.23 23.95 -14.84
CA ALA A 353 -21.80 24.23 -14.77
C ALA A 353 -21.43 24.99 -13.49
N SER A 354 -22.24 25.99 -13.09
CA SER A 354 -22.02 26.77 -11.85
C SER A 354 -22.14 25.91 -10.60
N LYS A 355 -23.03 24.92 -10.60
CA LYS A 355 -23.28 24.01 -9.46
C LYS A 355 -22.27 22.87 -9.35
N LEU A 356 -21.71 22.41 -10.48
CA LEU A 356 -20.84 21.22 -10.51
C LEU A 356 -19.35 21.53 -10.67
N THR A 357 -18.97 22.75 -11.10
CA THR A 357 -17.56 23.16 -11.22
C THR A 357 -17.08 23.75 -9.90
N PRO A 358 -16.01 23.18 -9.29
CA PRO A 358 -15.44 23.72 -8.05
C PRO A 358 -14.75 25.06 -8.22
N ASP A 359 -14.61 25.79 -7.11
CA ASP A 359 -13.86 27.04 -6.99
C ASP A 359 -12.43 26.85 -6.44
N TYR A 360 -12.11 25.66 -5.93
CA TYR A 360 -10.79 25.30 -5.40
C TYR A 360 -9.87 24.71 -6.50
N GLU A 361 -8.62 24.37 -6.14
CA GLU A 361 -7.60 23.87 -7.07
C GLU A 361 -7.92 22.44 -7.57
N VAL A 362 -7.66 22.17 -8.86
CA VAL A 362 -7.72 20.83 -9.43
C VAL A 362 -6.71 19.91 -8.72
N GLY A 363 -7.16 18.74 -8.29
CA GLY A 363 -6.32 17.80 -7.55
C GLY A 363 -6.37 17.95 -6.02
N CYS A 364 -6.96 19.03 -5.48
CA CYS A 364 -7.21 19.16 -4.04
C CYS A 364 -8.02 17.96 -3.51
N ARG A 365 -9.04 17.54 -4.25
CA ARG A 365 -9.65 16.19 -4.17
C ARG A 365 -9.06 15.30 -5.25
N ARG A 366 -9.15 13.98 -5.08
CA ARG A 366 -8.66 13.04 -6.09
C ARG A 366 -9.25 13.37 -7.45
N ALA A 367 -8.37 13.60 -8.42
CA ALA A 367 -8.73 13.77 -9.81
C ALA A 367 -9.29 12.43 -10.34
N THR A 368 -10.57 12.40 -10.70
CA THR A 368 -11.25 11.18 -11.11
C THR A 368 -11.75 11.34 -12.54
N PRO A 369 -11.43 10.41 -13.47
CA PRO A 369 -12.09 10.35 -14.75
C PRO A 369 -13.55 9.92 -14.55
N GLY A 370 -14.45 10.54 -15.28
CA GLY A 370 -15.88 10.30 -15.13
C GLY A 370 -16.59 10.21 -16.48
N PRO A 371 -16.28 9.17 -17.30
CA PRO A 371 -16.96 9.02 -18.59
C PRO A 371 -18.47 8.86 -18.37
N GLY A 372 -19.25 9.71 -19.01
CA GLY A 372 -20.71 9.70 -18.94
C GLY A 372 -21.33 10.35 -17.69
N TYR A 373 -20.54 10.72 -16.66
CA TYR A 373 -21.10 11.29 -15.42
C TYR A 373 -21.71 12.67 -15.64
N LEU A 374 -20.99 13.60 -16.26
CA LEU A 374 -21.48 14.95 -16.53
C LEU A 374 -22.60 14.91 -17.59
N GLU A 375 -22.42 14.11 -18.61
CA GLU A 375 -23.39 13.88 -19.67
C GLU A 375 -24.72 13.30 -19.13
N SER A 376 -24.67 12.59 -17.99
CA SER A 376 -25.91 12.10 -17.34
C SER A 376 -26.85 13.23 -16.93
N PHE A 377 -26.32 14.40 -16.52
CA PHE A 377 -27.14 15.52 -16.06
C PHE A 377 -27.87 16.27 -17.21
N THR A 378 -27.51 16.02 -18.46
CA THR A 378 -28.25 16.57 -19.61
C THR A 378 -29.50 15.76 -20.00
N ARG A 379 -29.76 14.65 -19.26
CA ARG A 379 -30.90 13.77 -19.53
C ARG A 379 -32.13 14.18 -18.74
N GLU A 380 -33.33 14.04 -19.35
CA GLU A 380 -34.60 14.43 -18.75
C GLU A 380 -34.94 13.68 -17.44
N ASN A 381 -34.44 12.41 -17.30
CA ASN A 381 -34.72 11.58 -16.15
C ASN A 381 -33.67 11.78 -15.01
N VAL A 382 -32.76 12.75 -15.11
CA VAL A 382 -31.73 13.02 -14.08
C VAL A 382 -31.94 14.39 -13.43
N SER A 383 -31.87 14.42 -12.13
CA SER A 383 -31.95 15.65 -11.33
C SER A 383 -30.74 15.80 -10.41
N LEU A 384 -30.16 17.00 -10.37
CA LEU A 384 -29.15 17.40 -9.42
C LEU A 384 -29.81 18.09 -8.22
N VAL A 385 -29.48 17.65 -7.02
CA VAL A 385 -29.89 18.29 -5.76
C VAL A 385 -28.65 18.71 -4.99
N THR A 386 -28.51 20.01 -4.75
CA THR A 386 -27.38 20.61 -4.01
C THR A 386 -27.74 21.00 -2.58
N ASP A 387 -29.02 20.99 -2.23
CA ASP A 387 -29.51 21.27 -0.89
C ASP A 387 -29.07 20.18 0.10
N PHE A 388 -28.84 20.59 1.35
CA PHE A 388 -28.47 19.63 2.39
C PHE A 388 -29.64 18.69 2.69
N ILE A 389 -29.31 17.42 2.90
CA ILE A 389 -30.27 16.44 3.39
C ILE A 389 -30.55 16.73 4.87
N ASP A 390 -31.82 16.94 5.20
CA ASP A 390 -32.29 17.05 6.58
C ASP A 390 -32.44 15.67 7.21
N ARG A 391 -33.22 14.80 6.57
CA ARG A 391 -33.44 13.43 7.02
C ARG A 391 -33.92 12.52 5.89
N VAL A 392 -33.90 11.24 6.16
CA VAL A 392 -34.59 10.22 5.33
C VAL A 392 -35.91 9.87 5.99
N GLU A 393 -36.95 9.73 5.18
CA GLU A 393 -38.30 9.31 5.56
C GLU A 393 -38.61 7.95 4.93
N ALA A 394 -39.74 7.36 5.28
CA ALA A 394 -40.14 6.03 4.80
C ALA A 394 -40.17 5.92 3.26
N THR A 395 -40.47 7.01 2.56
CA THR A 395 -40.66 7.03 1.08
C THR A 395 -39.61 7.86 0.34
N GLY A 396 -38.62 8.47 1.01
CA GLY A 396 -37.67 9.32 0.31
C GLY A 396 -36.76 10.14 1.20
N ILE A 397 -36.14 11.14 0.60
CA ILE A 397 -35.15 12.03 1.21
C ILE A 397 -35.75 13.44 1.32
N ARG A 398 -35.76 13.98 2.53
CA ARG A 398 -36.17 15.38 2.78
C ARG A 398 -34.93 16.28 2.85
N THR A 399 -34.97 17.35 2.08
CA THR A 399 -33.96 18.41 2.11
C THR A 399 -34.33 19.54 3.07
N VAL A 400 -33.36 20.38 3.44
CA VAL A 400 -33.54 21.47 4.42
C VAL A 400 -34.51 22.56 3.99
N ASP A 401 -34.78 22.67 2.68
CA ASP A 401 -35.83 23.53 2.11
C ASP A 401 -37.25 22.99 2.33
N GLY A 402 -37.37 21.80 2.95
CA GLY A 402 -38.63 21.13 3.24
C GLY A 402 -39.16 20.21 2.13
N LYS A 403 -38.48 20.14 0.98
CA LYS A 403 -38.90 19.30 -0.14
C LYS A 403 -38.66 17.82 0.13
N LEU A 404 -39.66 16.97 -0.11
CA LEU A 404 -39.50 15.52 -0.09
C LEU A 404 -39.23 15.04 -1.52
N HIS A 405 -38.10 14.36 -1.69
CA HIS A 405 -37.72 13.65 -2.92
C HIS A 405 -38.09 12.18 -2.76
N GLU A 406 -39.21 11.80 -3.32
CA GLU A 406 -39.67 10.41 -3.27
C GLU A 406 -38.80 9.50 -4.15
N VAL A 407 -38.30 8.39 -3.59
CA VAL A 407 -37.46 7.42 -4.27
C VAL A 407 -37.79 5.98 -3.84
N ASP A 408 -37.45 5.03 -4.72
CA ASP A 408 -37.64 3.60 -4.47
C ASP A 408 -36.33 2.94 -3.98
N ALA A 409 -35.19 3.61 -4.23
CA ALA A 409 -33.88 3.15 -3.78
C ALA A 409 -32.96 4.32 -3.38
N ILE A 410 -32.12 4.10 -2.36
CA ILE A 410 -31.06 5.01 -1.94
C ILE A 410 -29.71 4.29 -2.00
N VAL A 411 -28.79 4.86 -2.78
CA VAL A 411 -27.39 4.42 -2.88
C VAL A 411 -26.51 5.41 -2.13
N CYS A 412 -25.92 4.98 -1.04
CA CYS A 412 -24.97 5.77 -0.27
C CYS A 412 -23.54 5.60 -0.84
N ALA A 413 -23.08 6.55 -1.67
CA ALA A 413 -21.71 6.62 -2.17
C ALA A 413 -20.88 7.58 -1.31
N THR A 414 -20.90 7.37 0.00
CA THR A 414 -20.44 8.31 1.04
C THR A 414 -19.02 8.05 1.52
N GLY A 415 -18.32 7.06 0.94
CA GLY A 415 -16.90 6.81 1.14
C GLY A 415 -16.56 5.92 2.33
N PHE A 416 -15.31 6.06 2.80
CA PHE A 416 -14.67 5.15 3.74
C PHE A 416 -14.18 5.89 5.00
N ASP A 417 -13.90 5.13 6.05
CA ASP A 417 -13.14 5.61 7.20
C ASP A 417 -11.66 5.71 6.82
N VAL A 418 -11.13 6.93 6.85
CA VAL A 418 -9.75 7.26 6.46
C VAL A 418 -8.88 7.60 7.67
N SER A 419 -9.26 7.14 8.85
CA SER A 419 -8.50 7.38 10.09
C SER A 419 -7.20 6.59 10.17
N HIS A 420 -6.94 5.68 9.26
CA HIS A 420 -5.85 4.69 9.28
C HIS A 420 -5.85 3.77 10.51
N ARG A 421 -6.85 3.86 11.39
CA ARG A 421 -6.93 3.03 12.60
C ARG A 421 -7.50 1.67 12.23
N PRO A 422 -6.85 0.56 12.62
CA PRO A 422 -7.43 -0.76 12.42
C PRO A 422 -8.75 -0.89 13.22
N PRO A 423 -9.72 -1.71 12.75
CA PRO A 423 -10.97 -1.93 13.46
C PRO A 423 -10.84 -2.85 14.69
N TRP A 424 -9.62 -3.31 14.98
CA TRP A 424 -9.27 -4.22 16.07
C TRP A 424 -8.07 -3.64 16.85
N PRO A 425 -7.91 -4.00 18.16
CA PRO A 425 -6.81 -3.51 18.97
C PRO A 425 -5.44 -3.97 18.43
N LEU A 426 -4.62 -3.00 18.03
CA LEU A 426 -3.20 -3.17 17.74
C LEU A 426 -2.44 -2.49 18.88
N ILE A 427 -1.85 -3.27 19.79
CA ILE A 427 -1.29 -2.81 21.05
C ILE A 427 0.24 -2.81 20.95
N GLY A 428 0.85 -1.64 21.06
CA GLY A 428 2.29 -1.44 20.99
C GLY A 428 3.03 -1.80 22.28
N ARG A 429 4.36 -1.58 22.28
CA ARG A 429 5.27 -1.98 23.38
C ARG A 429 5.00 -1.33 24.74
N HIS A 430 4.23 -0.26 24.78
CA HIS A 430 3.85 0.44 26.02
C HIS A 430 2.40 0.19 26.45
N GLY A 431 1.73 -0.79 25.84
CA GLY A 431 0.33 -1.12 26.13
C GLY A 431 -0.68 -0.15 25.51
N ILE A 432 -0.24 0.84 24.74
CA ILE A 432 -1.10 1.82 24.05
C ILE A 432 -1.53 1.22 22.70
N THR A 433 -2.79 1.37 22.36
CA THR A 433 -3.31 0.96 21.05
C THR A 433 -2.92 1.98 19.97
N LEU A 434 -2.79 1.52 18.72
CA LEU A 434 -2.56 2.41 17.58
C LEU A 434 -3.72 3.42 17.41
N ALA A 435 -4.95 3.02 17.76
CA ALA A 435 -6.11 3.88 17.73
C ALA A 435 -6.02 5.03 18.74
N GLU A 436 -5.43 4.78 19.92
CA GLU A 436 -5.14 5.81 20.94
C GLU A 436 -3.97 6.69 20.50
N ALA A 437 -2.87 6.11 20.01
CA ALA A 437 -1.71 6.84 19.52
C ALA A 437 -2.08 7.80 18.36
N TRP A 438 -3.02 7.41 17.52
CA TRP A 438 -3.52 8.19 16.39
C TRP A 438 -4.89 8.84 16.67
N LYS A 439 -5.21 9.10 17.94
CA LYS A 439 -6.51 9.65 18.34
C LYS A 439 -6.79 11.00 17.65
N ASP A 440 -5.82 11.88 17.64
CA ASP A 440 -5.94 13.21 17.06
C ASP A 440 -5.54 13.20 15.59
N GLU A 441 -4.32 12.79 15.29
CA GLU A 441 -3.78 12.71 13.93
C GLU A 441 -2.94 11.44 13.74
N PRO A 442 -3.14 10.69 12.65
CA PRO A 442 -2.28 9.55 12.32
C PRO A 442 -0.93 10.07 11.80
N THR A 443 0.16 9.56 12.38
CA THR A 443 1.54 9.84 11.98
C THR A 443 2.28 8.56 11.64
N SER A 444 3.25 8.62 10.74
CA SER A 444 4.04 7.46 10.37
C SER A 444 5.46 7.83 9.99
N TYR A 445 6.34 6.85 10.04
CA TYR A 445 7.63 6.91 9.39
C TYR A 445 7.50 6.46 7.94
N LEU A 446 7.59 7.40 6.99
CA LEU A 446 7.55 7.17 5.54
C LEU A 446 6.35 6.31 5.05
N SER A 447 5.21 6.41 5.72
CA SER A 447 4.01 5.58 5.44
C SER A 447 4.18 4.07 5.70
N LEU A 448 5.29 3.63 6.29
CA LEU A 448 5.72 2.23 6.37
C LEU A 448 5.81 1.68 7.79
N ALA A 449 5.99 2.53 8.82
CA ALA A 449 6.09 2.11 10.21
C ALA A 449 5.50 3.16 11.16
N ALA A 450 5.18 2.76 12.38
CA ALA A 450 4.66 3.63 13.44
C ALA A 450 5.53 3.53 14.69
N SER A 451 5.88 4.67 15.31
CA SER A 451 6.66 4.70 16.54
C SER A 451 5.88 4.11 17.71
N GLY A 452 6.54 3.32 18.54
CA GLY A 452 5.94 2.58 19.64
C GLY A 452 5.34 1.23 19.26
N PHE A 453 5.43 0.85 17.97
CA PHE A 453 4.94 -0.41 17.42
C PHE A 453 6.08 -1.19 16.74
N PRO A 454 6.99 -1.79 17.52
CA PRO A 454 8.17 -2.43 16.97
C PRO A 454 7.81 -3.55 16.01
N ASN A 455 8.61 -3.71 14.94
CA ASN A 455 8.40 -4.75 13.91
C ASN A 455 7.01 -4.72 13.26
N PHE A 456 6.28 -3.61 13.38
CA PHE A 456 5.02 -3.40 12.68
C PHE A 456 5.27 -2.56 11.43
N PHE A 457 5.05 -3.16 10.28
CA PHE A 457 5.12 -2.48 8.99
C PHE A 457 3.74 -2.38 8.35
N MET A 458 3.54 -1.38 7.50
CA MET A 458 2.25 -1.18 6.84
C MET A 458 2.41 -0.75 5.39
N PHE A 459 1.51 -1.20 4.56
CA PHE A 459 1.32 -0.67 3.21
C PHE A 459 0.35 0.50 3.26
N SER A 460 0.70 1.58 2.58
CA SER A 460 -0.17 2.76 2.46
C SER A 460 -0.67 3.29 3.82
N GLY A 461 0.23 3.41 4.78
CA GLY A 461 -0.01 4.10 6.03
C GLY A 461 -0.23 5.61 5.82
N PRO A 462 -0.31 6.41 6.89
CA PRO A 462 -0.38 7.87 6.77
C PRO A 462 0.70 8.43 5.85
N ASN A 463 0.36 9.45 5.04
CA ASN A 463 1.25 10.07 4.06
C ASN A 463 1.77 9.13 2.98
N ALA A 464 0.91 8.23 2.46
CA ALA A 464 1.26 7.32 1.37
C ALA A 464 1.31 8.00 -0.01
N PRO A 465 2.07 7.47 -0.99
CA PRO A 465 2.19 8.06 -2.33
C PRO A 465 0.97 7.77 -3.21
N VAL A 466 -0.24 8.12 -2.73
CA VAL A 466 -1.52 7.86 -3.40
C VAL A 466 -2.08 9.06 -4.16
N GLY A 467 -1.51 10.24 -3.96
CA GLY A 467 -1.98 11.49 -4.60
C GLY A 467 -1.49 11.66 -6.03
N HIS A 468 -0.38 11.04 -6.40
CA HIS A 468 0.32 11.22 -7.67
C HIS A 468 0.99 9.91 -8.12
N GLY A 469 0.98 9.62 -9.42
CA GLY A 469 1.58 8.41 -10.00
C GLY A 469 0.78 7.12 -9.76
N SER A 470 1.42 5.97 -9.99
CA SER A 470 0.81 4.65 -9.80
C SER A 470 1.11 4.08 -8.42
N LEU A 471 0.06 3.74 -7.67
CA LEU A 471 0.17 3.06 -6.38
C LEU A 471 0.92 1.71 -6.49
N MET A 472 0.77 0.99 -7.62
CA MET A 472 1.43 -0.31 -7.82
C MET A 472 2.96 -0.24 -7.72
N ALA A 473 3.56 0.84 -8.27
CA ALA A 473 4.99 1.08 -8.13
C ALA A 473 5.37 1.35 -6.67
N GLY A 474 4.61 2.22 -5.98
CA GLY A 474 4.82 2.53 -4.56
C GLY A 474 4.73 1.30 -3.65
N LEU A 475 3.77 0.40 -3.90
CA LEU A 475 3.64 -0.87 -3.15
C LEU A 475 4.86 -1.78 -3.37
N GLY A 476 5.37 -1.84 -4.61
CA GLY A 476 6.59 -2.61 -4.91
C GLY A 476 7.81 -2.10 -4.13
N TRP A 477 8.03 -0.78 -4.12
CA TRP A 477 9.13 -0.16 -3.37
C TRP A 477 8.96 -0.32 -1.85
N SER A 478 7.74 -0.21 -1.35
CA SER A 478 7.44 -0.48 0.06
C SER A 478 7.79 -1.92 0.45
N ALA A 479 7.48 -2.88 -0.41
CA ALA A 479 7.85 -4.28 -0.21
C ALA A 479 9.38 -4.48 -0.23
N ASP A 480 10.12 -3.80 -1.13
CA ASP A 480 11.60 -3.84 -1.15
C ASP A 480 12.20 -3.30 0.15
N TRP A 481 11.65 -2.19 0.66
CA TRP A 481 12.08 -1.62 1.94
C TRP A 481 11.84 -2.59 3.10
N MET A 482 10.66 -3.23 3.15
CA MET A 482 10.36 -4.26 4.15
C MET A 482 11.31 -5.46 4.02
N CYS A 483 11.61 -5.91 2.81
CA CYS A 483 12.56 -6.99 2.57
C CYS A 483 13.98 -6.66 3.03
N GLN A 484 14.41 -5.40 2.94
CA GLN A 484 15.72 -4.98 3.49
C GLN A 484 15.73 -5.13 5.01
N TRP A 485 14.67 -4.73 5.72
CA TRP A 485 14.56 -4.94 7.17
C TRP A 485 14.49 -6.41 7.52
N ILE A 486 13.67 -7.20 6.85
CA ILE A 486 13.56 -8.65 7.08
C ILE A 486 14.93 -9.32 6.97
N ARG A 487 15.68 -9.00 5.90
CA ARG A 487 17.03 -9.53 5.69
C ARG A 487 17.98 -9.12 6.81
N LYS A 488 18.02 -7.82 7.13
CA LYS A 488 18.90 -7.30 8.20
C LYS A 488 18.57 -7.92 9.55
N MET A 489 17.29 -8.06 9.88
CA MET A 489 16.86 -8.68 11.15
C MET A 489 17.25 -10.15 11.23
N ALA A 490 17.13 -10.90 10.14
CA ALA A 490 17.53 -12.31 10.09
C ALA A 490 19.05 -12.48 10.19
N GLU A 491 19.81 -11.68 9.44
CA GLU A 491 21.26 -11.81 9.33
C GLU A 491 22.00 -11.29 10.56
N GLU A 492 21.49 -10.24 11.23
CA GLU A 492 22.16 -9.60 12.37
C GLU A 492 21.57 -9.98 13.73
N ASP A 493 20.64 -10.96 13.78
CA ASP A 493 19.98 -11.43 15.01
C ASP A 493 19.26 -10.30 15.77
N ILE A 494 18.61 -9.40 15.02
CA ILE A 494 17.83 -8.30 15.58
C ILE A 494 16.54 -8.86 16.19
N LYS A 495 16.23 -8.41 17.41
CA LYS A 495 15.02 -8.77 18.13
C LYS A 495 13.84 -7.94 17.65
N TRP A 496 14.02 -6.62 17.62
CA TRP A 496 13.03 -5.70 17.08
C TRP A 496 13.67 -4.35 16.68
N VAL A 497 12.93 -3.65 15.81
CA VAL A 497 13.21 -2.29 15.35
C VAL A 497 11.98 -1.41 15.52
N ASP A 498 12.14 -0.18 15.94
CA ASP A 498 11.06 0.78 16.22
C ASP A 498 11.49 2.18 15.77
N PRO A 499 10.76 2.88 14.90
CA PRO A 499 11.11 4.26 14.57
C PRO A 499 11.17 5.13 15.83
N LYS A 500 12.21 5.91 15.97
CA LYS A 500 12.36 6.84 17.10
C LYS A 500 11.26 7.92 17.03
N PRO A 501 10.57 8.23 18.14
CA PRO A 501 9.47 9.19 18.13
C PRO A 501 9.90 10.58 17.65
N GLU A 502 11.05 11.07 18.07
CA GLU A 502 11.60 12.36 17.66
C GLU A 502 11.83 12.44 16.14
N ILE A 503 12.27 11.34 15.52
CA ILE A 503 12.46 11.28 14.05
C ILE A 503 11.13 11.30 13.31
N VAL A 504 10.12 10.61 13.84
CA VAL A 504 8.77 10.65 13.25
C VAL A 504 8.18 12.06 13.36
N GLU A 505 8.39 12.75 14.47
CA GLU A 505 7.96 14.14 14.66
C GLU A 505 8.65 15.08 13.67
N GLU A 506 9.99 15.04 13.55
CA GLU A 506 10.77 15.85 12.60
C GLU A 506 10.31 15.63 11.16
N LEU A 507 10.14 14.35 10.74
CA LEU A 507 9.68 14.00 9.42
C LEU A 507 8.29 14.58 9.11
N ASN A 508 7.34 14.40 10.04
CA ASN A 508 5.96 14.83 9.82
C ASN A 508 5.84 16.36 9.88
N ALA A 509 6.64 17.04 10.70
CA ALA A 509 6.69 18.51 10.75
C ALA A 509 7.18 19.09 9.41
N TYR A 510 8.30 18.57 8.87
CA TYR A 510 8.82 19.07 7.60
C TYR A 510 7.93 18.69 6.41
N ALA A 511 7.34 17.48 6.42
CA ALA A 511 6.37 17.07 5.41
C ALA A 511 5.14 18.01 5.39
N ASP A 512 4.71 18.53 6.55
CA ASP A 512 3.60 19.48 6.63
C ASP A 512 3.96 20.84 5.98
N GLU A 513 5.17 21.33 6.17
CA GLU A 513 5.67 22.53 5.47
C GLU A 513 5.64 22.37 3.94
N ILE A 514 6.11 21.24 3.43
CA ILE A 514 6.01 20.92 1.99
C ILE A 514 4.55 20.88 1.56
N MET A 515 3.68 20.24 2.37
CA MET A 515 2.26 20.10 2.08
C MET A 515 1.54 21.44 1.91
N GLN A 516 1.97 22.50 2.63
CA GLN A 516 1.39 23.83 2.47
C GLN A 516 1.61 24.41 1.05
N THR A 517 2.61 23.96 0.33
CA THR A 517 2.87 24.37 -1.05
C THR A 517 2.04 23.62 -2.09
N LEU A 518 1.36 22.53 -1.66
CA LEU A 518 0.63 21.63 -2.54
C LEU A 518 -0.88 21.86 -2.47
N VAL A 519 -1.57 21.62 -3.58
CA VAL A 519 -3.02 21.79 -3.70
C VAL A 519 -3.84 20.94 -2.72
N TRP A 520 -3.25 19.85 -2.22
CA TRP A 520 -3.91 18.96 -1.28
C TRP A 520 -4.28 19.61 0.05
N SER A 521 -3.55 20.66 0.46
CA SER A 521 -3.87 21.51 1.62
C SER A 521 -4.84 22.66 1.28
N GLY A 522 -5.36 22.72 0.04
CA GLY A 522 -6.28 23.77 -0.42
C GLY A 522 -7.67 23.72 0.23
N GLY A 523 -8.58 24.61 -0.21
CA GLY A 523 -9.89 24.84 0.41
C GLY A 523 -10.97 23.78 0.20
N CYS A 524 -10.65 22.62 -0.38
CA CYS A 524 -11.62 21.56 -0.61
C CYS A 524 -11.90 20.70 0.62
N GLN A 525 -13.09 20.12 0.70
CA GLN A 525 -13.37 19.02 1.63
C GLN A 525 -12.92 17.71 1.02
N SER A 526 -11.87 17.09 1.55
CA SER A 526 -11.26 15.88 0.99
C SER A 526 -11.07 14.78 2.04
N TRP A 527 -11.16 13.51 1.60
CA TRP A 527 -10.75 12.38 2.42
C TRP A 527 -9.25 12.40 2.74
N TYR A 528 -8.43 13.11 1.95
CA TYR A 528 -7.01 13.36 2.25
C TYR A 528 -6.81 14.09 3.60
N LYS A 529 -7.84 14.82 4.04
CA LYS A 529 -7.88 15.64 5.26
C LYS A 529 -8.94 15.15 6.27
N GLY A 530 -9.23 13.85 6.29
CA GLY A 530 -10.27 13.30 7.18
C GLY A 530 -11.67 13.87 6.92
N HIS A 531 -12.01 14.15 5.67
CA HIS A 531 -13.29 14.77 5.25
C HIS A 531 -13.54 16.18 5.80
N ARG A 532 -12.48 16.90 6.21
CA ARG A 532 -12.55 18.32 6.63
C ARG A 532 -12.05 19.25 5.52
N VAL A 533 -12.40 20.53 5.59
CA VAL A 533 -11.88 21.58 4.70
C VAL A 533 -10.51 22.04 5.16
N ASP A 534 -10.39 22.31 6.44
CA ASP A 534 -9.23 22.85 7.17
C ASP A 534 -8.41 21.75 7.90
N GLY A 535 -8.67 20.48 7.60
CA GLY A 535 -7.96 19.36 8.20
C GLY A 535 -6.53 19.23 7.67
N LYS A 536 -5.63 18.72 8.52
CA LYS A 536 -4.30 18.33 8.11
C LYS A 536 -4.36 17.22 7.07
N VAL A 537 -3.48 17.28 6.07
CA VAL A 537 -3.37 16.25 5.04
C VAL A 537 -2.57 15.07 5.59
N THR A 538 -3.25 13.98 5.85
CA THR A 538 -2.65 12.77 6.45
C THR A 538 -2.64 11.57 5.52
N ALA A 539 -3.35 11.62 4.38
CA ALA A 539 -3.47 10.46 3.51
C ALA A 539 -2.42 10.41 2.39
N VAL A 540 -1.89 11.55 1.95
CA VAL A 540 -0.99 11.62 0.80
C VAL A 540 0.42 12.08 1.17
N TRP A 541 1.40 11.57 0.43
CA TRP A 541 2.81 11.96 0.57
C TRP A 541 3.03 13.43 0.21
N ALA A 542 3.82 14.13 1.02
CA ALA A 542 4.18 15.52 0.79
C ALA A 542 5.29 15.63 -0.25
N GLY A 543 4.94 15.51 -1.52
CA GLY A 543 5.90 15.59 -2.60
C GLY A 543 5.58 14.68 -3.77
N SER A 544 6.49 14.59 -4.73
CA SER A 544 6.34 13.73 -5.89
C SER A 544 6.53 12.24 -5.54
N VAL A 545 5.96 11.37 -6.36
CA VAL A 545 6.15 9.92 -6.21
C VAL A 545 7.62 9.50 -6.44
N ILE A 546 8.38 10.27 -7.25
CA ILE A 546 9.82 10.03 -7.45
C ILE A 546 10.60 10.38 -6.17
N GLY A 547 10.30 11.51 -5.53
CA GLY A 547 10.89 11.86 -4.24
C GLY A 547 10.60 10.81 -3.17
N TYR A 548 9.37 10.26 -3.13
CA TYR A 548 9.05 9.14 -2.26
C TYR A 548 9.93 7.91 -2.53
N LYS A 549 10.12 7.55 -3.82
CA LYS A 549 11.00 6.44 -4.21
C LYS A 549 12.42 6.62 -3.67
N GLU A 550 13.00 7.79 -3.86
CA GLU A 550 14.36 8.10 -3.37
C GLU A 550 14.45 8.01 -1.85
N MET A 551 13.42 8.45 -1.11
CA MET A 551 13.38 8.38 0.35
C MET A 551 13.36 6.95 0.91
N ILE A 552 12.77 6.00 0.18
CA ILE A 552 12.61 4.62 0.65
C ILE A 552 13.48 3.60 -0.10
N ASP A 553 14.41 4.03 -0.94
CA ASP A 553 15.33 3.13 -1.66
C ASP A 553 16.17 2.28 -0.72
N PHE A 554 16.57 2.87 0.41
CA PHE A 554 17.35 2.21 1.43
C PHE A 554 16.72 2.42 2.80
N ILE A 555 16.83 1.39 3.65
CA ILE A 555 16.52 1.56 5.07
C ILE A 555 17.53 2.52 5.71
N ARG A 556 17.07 3.29 6.69
CA ARG A 556 17.89 4.22 7.49
C ARG A 556 17.92 3.73 8.94
N PRO A 557 18.83 2.80 9.30
CA PRO A 557 18.87 2.21 10.64
C PRO A 557 19.10 3.23 11.75
N GLU A 558 19.74 4.35 11.44
CA GLU A 558 19.97 5.48 12.37
C GLU A 558 18.67 6.11 12.87
N ASP A 559 17.57 5.99 12.13
CA ASP A 559 16.26 6.53 12.48
C ASP A 559 15.47 5.62 13.44
N PHE A 560 16.02 4.43 13.75
CA PHE A 560 15.34 3.40 14.52
C PHE A 560 16.05 3.10 15.84
N GLU A 561 15.27 2.79 16.87
CA GLU A 561 15.75 2.03 18.02
C GLU A 561 15.86 0.57 17.59
N ILE A 562 17.06 -0.02 17.77
CA ILE A 562 17.34 -1.41 17.38
C ILE A 562 17.74 -2.21 18.62
N ARG A 563 17.03 -3.32 18.87
CA ARG A 563 17.36 -4.27 19.94
C ARG A 563 17.81 -5.59 19.35
N TYR A 564 18.94 -6.07 19.84
CA TYR A 564 19.52 -7.34 19.42
C TYR A 564 19.14 -8.45 20.42
N ARG A 565 19.00 -9.69 19.94
CA ARG A 565 18.79 -10.85 20.81
C ARG A 565 20.05 -11.20 21.60
N CYS A 566 21.18 -11.10 20.93
CA CYS A 566 22.46 -11.37 21.56
C CYS A 566 22.99 -10.12 22.29
N LYS A 567 23.59 -10.31 23.46
CA LYS A 567 24.28 -9.22 24.20
C LYS A 567 25.43 -8.60 23.43
N ASN A 568 26.01 -9.31 22.45
CA ASN A 568 26.99 -8.78 21.52
C ASN A 568 26.38 -8.64 20.13
N ARG A 569 26.14 -7.39 19.69
CA ARG A 569 25.52 -7.08 18.40
C ARG A 569 26.34 -7.55 17.19
N PHE A 570 27.63 -7.80 17.36
CA PHE A 570 28.53 -8.25 16.29
C PHE A 570 28.55 -9.78 16.13
N ARG A 571 27.70 -10.53 16.82
CA ARG A 571 27.58 -11.99 16.65
C ARG A 571 27.41 -12.40 15.18
N PHE A 572 26.81 -11.54 14.33
CA PHE A 572 26.63 -11.79 12.90
C PHE A 572 27.94 -11.92 12.11
N MET A 573 29.08 -11.49 12.67
CA MET A 573 30.39 -11.76 12.08
C MET A 573 30.71 -13.26 11.98
N GLY A 574 29.96 -14.09 12.71
CA GLY A 574 30.07 -15.54 12.62
C GLY A 574 31.46 -16.04 12.99
N ASN A 575 32.04 -16.89 12.16
CA ASN A 575 33.39 -17.40 12.28
C ASN A 575 34.45 -16.52 11.57
N GLY A 576 34.07 -15.32 11.13
CA GLY A 576 34.95 -14.37 10.44
C GLY A 576 35.07 -14.59 8.93
N ARG A 577 34.36 -15.56 8.37
CA ARG A 577 34.33 -15.84 6.92
C ARG A 577 32.97 -15.57 6.33
N THR A 578 32.93 -15.18 5.06
CA THR A 578 31.69 -15.04 4.28
C THR A 578 31.25 -16.39 3.70
N LYS A 579 29.98 -16.52 3.33
CA LYS A 579 29.47 -17.71 2.63
C LYS A 579 30.18 -17.95 1.30
N MET A 580 30.60 -16.86 0.62
CA MET A 580 31.30 -16.90 -0.66
C MET A 580 32.65 -17.63 -0.55
N GLU A 581 33.35 -17.53 0.57
CA GLU A 581 34.64 -18.19 0.78
C GLU A 581 34.52 -19.71 0.93
N TYR A 582 33.31 -20.25 1.02
CA TYR A 582 33.03 -21.69 1.02
C TYR A 582 32.52 -22.20 -0.34
N ASP A 583 32.35 -21.33 -1.33
CA ASP A 583 32.00 -21.71 -2.70
C ASP A 583 33.30 -21.75 -3.55
N PRO A 584 33.75 -22.95 -3.96
CA PRO A 584 34.98 -23.08 -4.73
C PRO A 584 34.91 -22.43 -6.12
N LYS A 585 33.70 -22.02 -6.57
CA LYS A 585 33.50 -21.34 -7.85
C LYS A 585 33.36 -19.82 -7.70
N ALA A 586 33.38 -19.30 -6.48
CA ALA A 586 33.19 -17.88 -6.25
C ALA A 586 34.41 -17.08 -6.70
N ASP A 587 34.14 -15.93 -7.35
CA ASP A 587 35.17 -14.94 -7.61
C ASP A 587 35.46 -14.14 -6.32
N LEU A 588 36.52 -14.52 -5.61
CA LEU A 588 36.92 -13.86 -4.39
C LEU A 588 37.60 -12.48 -4.63
N ALA A 589 37.85 -12.15 -5.89
CA ALA A 589 38.41 -10.85 -6.31
C ALA A 589 37.34 -9.95 -7.00
N PHE A 590 36.06 -10.25 -6.84
CA PHE A 590 34.91 -9.56 -7.47
C PHE A 590 34.93 -8.03 -7.34
N TYR A 591 35.56 -7.50 -6.31
CA TYR A 591 35.68 -6.06 -6.04
C TYR A 591 36.71 -5.36 -6.93
N LEU A 592 37.54 -6.08 -7.70
CA LEU A 592 38.52 -5.50 -8.64
C LEU A 592 37.89 -5.10 -9.97
N HIS A 593 36.65 -5.50 -10.25
CA HIS A 593 35.95 -5.22 -11.51
C HIS A 593 34.89 -4.12 -11.43
N LYS A 594 34.99 -3.24 -10.43
CA LYS A 594 34.08 -2.08 -10.29
C LYS A 594 34.71 -0.82 -10.82
#